data_16a875a02628cc25c183c3cefe47bd56
#
_entry.id   16a875a02628cc25c183c3cefe47bd56
#
_cell.length_a   1.000
_cell.length_b   1.000
_cell.length_c   1.000
_cell.angle_alpha   90.00
_cell.angle_beta   90.00
_cell.angle_gamma   90.00
#
_symmetry.space_group_name_H-M   'P 1'
#
loop_
_entity.id
_entity.type
_entity.pdbx_description
1 polymer ?
#
loop_
_entity_poly.entity_id
_entity_poly.type
_entity_poly.pdbx_seq_one_letter_code
_entity_poly.pdbx_strand_id
1 'polypeptide(L)'
;EKGYDAVGIDASEDMVAWSQKHYPNAAFYIGQQAMFDLNQTFDARVCVGSTFLYNYTNEDAGSTLTNFRKHLKDGGILYLDMRNAAFFLTKEGQRWLTDELLEEAMFDGKPAIVKTRFYIDLAKQILKRDYNWKIGTREAIIEHLEHRLFFPQEIAGLLSANGFEVVELFDKPEPHISSFTDIRPFQFGYELSGRRLQVIAKAI
;
A
#
# COMPACT_ATOMS: atom_id res chain seq x y z
N GLU A 1 -12.68 -11.47 -13.83
CA GLU A 1 -13.50 -12.67 -13.51
C GLU A 1 -14.79 -12.32 -12.73
N LYS A 2 -14.85 -11.17 -12.04
CA LYS A 2 -16.05 -10.72 -11.30
C LYS A 2 -16.88 -9.68 -12.06
N GLY A 3 -16.62 -9.45 -13.36
CA GLY A 3 -17.37 -8.53 -14.21
C GLY A 3 -17.04 -7.05 -14.03
N TYR A 4 -15.92 -6.71 -13.37
CA TYR A 4 -15.43 -5.35 -13.31
C TYR A 4 -14.58 -5.03 -14.55
N ASP A 5 -14.77 -3.84 -15.09
CA ASP A 5 -13.86 -3.25 -16.07
C ASP A 5 -12.70 -2.59 -15.29
N ALA A 6 -11.56 -3.26 -15.27
CA ALA A 6 -10.43 -2.87 -14.43
C ALA A 6 -9.20 -2.53 -15.26
N VAL A 7 -8.53 -1.45 -14.87
CA VAL A 7 -7.26 -1.00 -15.44
C VAL A 7 -6.21 -0.98 -14.34
N GLY A 8 -5.04 -1.59 -14.61
CA GLY A 8 -3.88 -1.57 -13.72
C GLY A 8 -2.83 -0.58 -14.18
N ILE A 9 -2.16 0.08 -13.22
CA ILE A 9 -1.03 0.96 -13.46
C ILE A 9 0.09 0.58 -12.50
N ASP A 10 1.28 0.44 -13.02
CA ASP A 10 2.50 0.25 -12.23
C ASP A 10 3.66 1.02 -12.88
N ALA A 11 4.59 1.51 -12.07
CA ALA A 11 5.79 2.16 -12.56
C ALA A 11 6.85 1.19 -13.09
N SER A 12 6.76 -0.08 -12.72
CA SER A 12 7.66 -1.14 -13.13
C SER A 12 7.23 -1.78 -14.44
N GLU A 13 8.06 -1.66 -15.46
CA GLU A 13 7.85 -2.33 -16.75
C GLU A 13 7.72 -3.86 -16.59
N ASP A 14 8.53 -4.47 -15.73
CA ASP A 14 8.49 -5.90 -15.46
C ASP A 14 7.17 -6.34 -14.82
N MET A 15 6.65 -5.54 -13.89
CA MET A 15 5.35 -5.82 -13.25
C MET A 15 4.21 -5.67 -14.24
N VAL A 16 4.24 -4.67 -15.10
CA VAL A 16 3.25 -4.50 -16.16
C VAL A 16 3.31 -5.66 -17.16
N ALA A 17 4.50 -6.02 -17.62
CA ALA A 17 4.70 -7.14 -18.55
C ALA A 17 4.23 -8.47 -17.95
N TRP A 18 4.55 -8.71 -16.68
CA TRP A 18 4.08 -9.89 -15.96
C TRP A 18 2.54 -9.91 -15.87
N SER A 19 1.92 -8.77 -15.52
CA SER A 19 0.47 -8.65 -15.38
C SER A 19 -0.25 -8.87 -16.71
N GLN A 20 0.23 -8.26 -17.79
CA GLN A 20 -0.31 -8.46 -19.14
C GLN A 20 -0.25 -9.93 -19.59
N LYS A 21 0.84 -10.60 -19.26
CA LYS A 21 1.01 -12.04 -19.57
C LYS A 21 0.03 -12.92 -18.80
N HIS A 22 -0.24 -12.64 -17.53
CA HIS A 22 -1.07 -13.48 -16.66
C HIS A 22 -2.55 -13.12 -16.71
N TYR A 23 -2.88 -11.89 -17.07
CA TYR A 23 -4.25 -11.37 -17.13
C TYR A 23 -4.51 -10.67 -18.48
N PRO A 24 -4.49 -11.43 -19.61
CA PRO A 24 -4.54 -10.85 -20.95
C PRO A 24 -5.86 -10.11 -21.29
N ASN A 25 -6.91 -10.33 -20.49
CA ASN A 25 -8.22 -9.68 -20.65
C ASN A 25 -8.34 -8.38 -19.84
N ALA A 26 -7.31 -7.96 -19.12
CA ALA A 26 -7.29 -6.69 -18.38
C ALA A 26 -6.25 -5.74 -19.00
N ALA A 27 -6.52 -4.44 -18.95
CA ALA A 27 -5.59 -3.43 -19.43
C ALA A 27 -4.58 -3.05 -18.34
N PHE A 28 -3.29 -3.02 -18.71
CA PHE A 28 -2.22 -2.59 -17.81
C PHE A 28 -1.33 -1.58 -18.53
N TYR A 29 -0.97 -0.50 -17.83
CA TYR A 29 -0.14 0.57 -18.37
C TYR A 29 1.02 0.89 -17.43
N ILE A 30 2.14 1.27 -18.03
CA ILE A 30 3.29 1.81 -17.28
C ILE A 30 2.95 3.26 -16.91
N GLY A 31 3.10 3.59 -15.63
CA GLY A 31 2.84 4.95 -15.16
C GLY A 31 3.15 5.16 -13.69
N GLN A 32 3.60 6.35 -13.36
CA GLN A 32 3.81 6.78 -11.98
C GLN A 32 2.50 7.33 -11.39
N GLN A 33 2.25 7.05 -10.12
CA GLN A 33 0.98 7.37 -9.47
C GLN A 33 0.61 8.87 -9.52
N ALA A 34 1.58 9.78 -9.56
CA ALA A 34 1.35 11.21 -9.64
C ALA A 34 1.16 11.75 -11.07
N MET A 35 1.50 10.98 -12.13
CA MET A 35 1.63 11.56 -13.48
C MET A 35 0.93 10.76 -14.58
N PHE A 36 0.38 9.56 -14.32
CA PHE A 36 -0.31 8.81 -15.38
C PHE A 36 -1.53 9.58 -15.88
N ASP A 37 -1.88 9.38 -17.14
CA ASP A 37 -3.09 9.92 -17.76
C ASP A 37 -3.76 8.85 -18.64
N LEU A 38 -5.00 8.48 -18.29
CA LEU A 38 -5.78 7.48 -19.02
C LEU A 38 -6.89 8.11 -19.87
N ASN A 39 -7.06 9.43 -19.83
CA ASN A 39 -8.16 10.14 -20.52
C ASN A 39 -9.56 9.58 -20.19
N GLN A 40 -9.74 9.00 -19.01
CA GLN A 40 -11.01 8.44 -18.55
C GLN A 40 -11.13 8.52 -17.04
N THR A 41 -12.36 8.43 -16.55
CA THR A 41 -12.67 8.43 -15.10
C THR A 41 -13.30 7.11 -14.71
N PHE A 42 -13.12 6.74 -13.45
CA PHE A 42 -13.54 5.47 -12.87
C PHE A 42 -14.52 5.69 -11.71
N ASP A 43 -15.34 4.68 -11.42
CA ASP A 43 -16.22 4.67 -10.26
C ASP A 43 -15.46 4.42 -8.96
N ALA A 44 -14.34 3.69 -9.05
CA ALA A 44 -13.48 3.41 -7.92
C ALA A 44 -11.99 3.36 -8.32
N ARG A 45 -11.13 3.73 -7.39
CA ARG A 45 -9.69 3.58 -7.47
C ARG A 45 -9.17 2.87 -6.22
N VAL A 46 -8.26 1.94 -6.45
CA VAL A 46 -7.65 1.14 -5.39
C VAL A 46 -6.13 1.34 -5.45
N CYS A 47 -5.52 1.73 -4.33
CA CYS A 47 -4.07 1.82 -4.17
C CYS A 47 -3.68 1.04 -2.91
N VAL A 48 -3.10 -0.13 -3.10
CA VAL A 48 -2.86 -1.13 -2.05
C VAL A 48 -1.39 -1.48 -1.90
N GLY A 49 -1.07 -2.30 -0.90
CA GLY A 49 0.29 -2.81 -0.70
C GLY A 49 1.27 -1.74 -0.24
N SER A 50 0.81 -0.60 0.24
CA SER A 50 1.64 0.55 0.63
C SER A 50 2.22 1.34 -0.55
N THR A 51 1.72 1.17 -1.76
CA THR A 51 2.19 1.91 -2.94
C THR A 51 2.11 3.43 -2.74
N PHE A 52 1.07 3.92 -2.05
CA PHE A 52 0.94 5.35 -1.73
C PHE A 52 2.12 5.88 -0.91
N LEU A 53 2.79 5.05 -0.12
CA LEU A 53 3.90 5.45 0.76
C LEU A 53 5.22 5.74 0.04
N TYR A 54 5.29 5.55 -1.27
CA TYR A 54 6.41 6.02 -2.10
C TYR A 54 6.35 7.53 -2.40
N ASN A 55 5.32 8.23 -1.93
CA ASN A 55 5.28 9.69 -1.89
C ASN A 55 6.06 10.19 -0.66
N TYR A 56 7.32 10.56 -0.85
CA TYR A 56 8.21 10.87 0.27
C TYR A 56 7.97 12.24 0.89
N THR A 57 7.35 13.16 0.16
CA THR A 57 7.01 14.51 0.62
C THR A 57 5.50 14.74 0.63
N ASN A 58 5.04 15.78 1.32
CA ASN A 58 3.63 16.19 1.27
C ASN A 58 3.24 16.69 -0.14
N GLU A 59 4.17 17.27 -0.87
CA GLU A 59 3.99 17.72 -2.24
C GLU A 59 3.77 16.52 -3.19
N ASP A 60 4.59 15.47 -3.07
CA ASP A 60 4.41 14.23 -3.85
C ASP A 60 3.06 13.59 -3.55
N ALA A 61 2.70 13.50 -2.26
CA ALA A 61 1.42 12.93 -1.84
C ALA A 61 0.23 13.75 -2.35
N GLY A 62 0.32 15.09 -2.30
CA GLY A 62 -0.69 15.99 -2.86
C GLY A 62 -0.83 15.84 -4.37
N SER A 63 0.28 15.80 -5.10
CA SER A 63 0.30 15.57 -6.56
C SER A 63 -0.35 14.23 -6.93
N THR A 64 -0.03 13.18 -6.19
CA THR A 64 -0.64 11.86 -6.37
C THR A 64 -2.15 11.89 -6.11
N LEU A 65 -2.61 12.53 -5.02
CA LEU A 65 -4.04 12.63 -4.70
C LEU A 65 -4.79 13.47 -5.73
N THR A 66 -4.20 14.56 -6.21
CA THR A 66 -4.74 15.37 -7.29
C THR A 66 -4.93 14.54 -8.57
N ASN A 67 -3.92 13.72 -8.92
CA ASN A 67 -4.01 12.82 -10.06
C ASN A 67 -5.06 11.72 -9.84
N PHE A 68 -5.18 11.20 -8.63
CA PHE A 68 -6.23 10.23 -8.28
C PHE A 68 -7.62 10.85 -8.42
N ARG A 69 -7.82 12.10 -7.94
CA ARG A 69 -9.09 12.82 -8.08
C ARG A 69 -9.46 13.05 -9.54
N LYS A 70 -8.49 13.45 -10.38
CA LYS A 70 -8.68 13.65 -11.83
C LYS A 70 -9.26 12.41 -12.52
N HIS A 71 -8.90 11.22 -12.08
CA HIS A 71 -9.32 9.95 -12.67
C HIS A 71 -10.51 9.29 -11.94
N LEU A 72 -11.15 9.97 -11.02
CA LEU A 72 -12.40 9.52 -10.40
C LEU A 72 -13.58 10.39 -10.84
N LYS A 73 -14.72 9.74 -11.05
CA LYS A 73 -15.99 10.45 -11.19
C LYS A 73 -16.34 11.19 -9.89
N ASP A 74 -17.17 12.22 -9.96
CA ASP A 74 -17.72 12.83 -8.75
C ASP A 74 -18.50 11.78 -7.96
N GLY A 75 -18.23 11.70 -6.67
CA GLY A 75 -18.76 10.64 -5.82
C GLY A 75 -18.06 9.29 -5.93
N GLY A 76 -17.06 9.15 -6.80
CA GLY A 76 -16.24 7.95 -6.94
C GLY A 76 -15.44 7.64 -5.67
N ILE A 77 -15.08 6.38 -5.48
CA ILE A 77 -14.44 5.88 -4.25
C ILE A 77 -12.95 5.68 -4.44
N LEU A 78 -12.17 6.24 -3.53
CA LEU A 78 -10.75 5.94 -3.34
C LEU A 78 -10.60 4.98 -2.16
N TYR A 79 -9.93 3.84 -2.39
CA TYR A 79 -9.48 2.96 -1.33
C TYR A 79 -7.95 2.97 -1.26
N LEU A 80 -7.42 3.26 -0.07
CA LEU A 80 -5.99 3.16 0.23
C LEU A 80 -5.75 2.08 1.27
N ASP A 81 -4.71 1.28 1.07
CA ASP A 81 -4.19 0.35 2.07
C ASP A 81 -2.69 0.55 2.20
N MET A 82 -2.24 0.85 3.41
CA MET A 82 -0.85 1.21 3.67
C MET A 82 -0.39 0.79 5.07
N ARG A 83 0.92 0.81 5.30
CA ARG A 83 1.47 0.70 6.66
C ARG A 83 1.02 1.88 7.49
N ASN A 84 0.71 1.59 8.75
CA ASN A 84 0.20 2.57 9.70
C ASN A 84 1.36 3.14 10.54
N ALA A 85 1.55 4.45 10.51
CA ALA A 85 2.55 5.11 11.37
C ALA A 85 2.26 4.90 12.86
N ALA A 86 0.97 4.93 13.26
CA ALA A 86 0.56 4.77 14.66
C ALA A 86 0.90 3.39 15.23
N PHE A 87 1.03 2.34 14.40
CA PHE A 87 1.48 1.03 14.82
C PHE A 87 2.83 1.10 15.54
N PHE A 88 3.76 1.92 15.05
CA PHE A 88 5.10 2.04 15.65
C PHE A 88 5.11 2.74 17.01
N LEU A 89 3.99 3.28 17.48
CA LEU A 89 3.82 3.76 18.85
C LEU A 89 3.37 2.66 19.82
N THR A 90 2.94 1.51 19.32
CA THR A 90 2.53 0.36 20.15
C THR A 90 3.76 -0.40 20.67
N LYS A 91 3.55 -1.24 21.71
CA LYS A 91 4.61 -2.12 22.22
C LYS A 91 5.15 -3.06 21.14
N GLU A 92 4.27 -3.59 20.29
CA GLU A 92 4.65 -4.47 19.18
C GLU A 92 5.48 -3.71 18.15
N GLY A 93 5.02 -2.54 17.72
CA GLY A 93 5.73 -1.71 16.75
C GLY A 93 7.10 -1.25 17.23
N GLN A 94 7.24 -0.95 18.53
CA GLN A 94 8.53 -0.63 19.15
C GLN A 94 9.49 -1.83 19.11
N ARG A 95 9.00 -3.04 19.33
CA ARG A 95 9.83 -4.25 19.21
C ARG A 95 10.33 -4.46 17.79
N TRP A 96 9.54 -4.13 16.78
CA TRP A 96 9.99 -4.20 15.37
C TRP A 96 11.15 -3.25 15.08
N LEU A 97 11.25 -2.13 15.78
CA LEU A 97 12.34 -1.17 15.63
C LEU A 97 13.62 -1.59 16.39
N THR A 98 13.52 -2.47 17.37
CA THR A 98 14.66 -2.94 18.19
C THR A 98 15.15 -4.31 17.78
N ASP A 99 14.26 -5.17 17.32
CA ASP A 99 14.55 -6.58 17.08
C ASP A 99 14.78 -6.83 15.56
N GLU A 100 15.67 -7.79 15.25
CA GLU A 100 15.72 -8.36 13.91
C GLU A 100 14.58 -9.39 13.79
N LEU A 101 13.64 -9.16 12.87
CA LEU A 101 12.58 -10.12 12.60
C LEU A 101 13.11 -11.22 11.68
N LEU A 102 12.78 -12.46 12.02
CA LEU A 102 13.11 -13.62 11.22
C LEU A 102 11.82 -14.31 10.77
N GLU A 103 11.66 -14.47 9.48
CA GLU A 103 10.51 -15.16 8.89
C GLU A 103 11.00 -16.29 8.00
N GLU A 104 10.32 -17.44 8.08
CA GLU A 104 10.52 -18.57 7.17
C GLU A 104 9.43 -18.53 6.09
N ALA A 105 9.83 -18.72 4.86
CA ALA A 105 8.95 -18.69 3.70
C ALA A 105 9.34 -19.77 2.68
N MET A 106 8.49 -19.99 1.71
CA MET A 106 8.82 -20.77 0.50
C MET A 106 8.88 -19.81 -0.68
N PHE A 107 9.98 -19.82 -1.41
CA PHE A 107 10.15 -19.04 -2.62
C PHE A 107 10.52 -19.97 -3.78
N ASP A 108 9.66 -20.00 -4.80
CA ASP A 108 9.85 -20.86 -5.98
C ASP A 108 10.11 -22.34 -5.59
N GLY A 109 9.30 -22.85 -4.64
CA GLY A 109 9.42 -24.24 -4.13
C GLY A 109 10.66 -24.51 -3.28
N LYS A 110 11.43 -23.49 -2.91
CA LYS A 110 12.64 -23.60 -2.07
C LYS A 110 12.41 -22.92 -0.72
N PRO A 111 12.94 -23.49 0.38
CA PRO A 111 12.90 -22.82 1.68
C PRO A 111 13.69 -21.52 1.60
N ALA A 112 13.11 -20.46 2.14
CA ALA A 112 13.69 -19.13 2.24
C ALA A 112 13.60 -18.65 3.68
N ILE A 113 14.65 -17.95 4.12
CA ILE A 113 14.68 -17.25 5.39
C ILE A 113 14.87 -15.78 5.06
N VAL A 114 14.03 -14.92 5.61
CA VAL A 114 14.18 -13.47 5.52
C VAL A 114 14.43 -12.88 6.89
N LYS A 115 15.51 -12.14 7.00
CA LYS A 115 15.81 -11.31 8.17
C LYS A 115 15.49 -9.88 7.82
N THR A 116 14.67 -9.23 8.65
CA THR A 116 14.20 -7.87 8.41
C THR A 116 14.58 -6.98 9.58
N ARG A 117 15.15 -5.81 9.27
CA ARG A 117 15.38 -4.72 10.21
C ARG A 117 14.61 -3.48 9.81
N PHE A 118 14.08 -2.79 10.79
CA PHE A 118 13.29 -1.59 10.62
C PHE A 118 13.99 -0.39 11.28
N TYR A 119 13.98 0.74 10.58
CA TYR A 119 14.50 2.02 11.09
C TYR A 119 13.51 3.12 10.72
N ILE A 120 13.38 4.15 11.55
CA ILE A 120 12.59 5.33 11.22
C ILE A 120 13.49 6.56 11.25
N ASP A 121 13.59 7.25 10.11
CA ASP A 121 14.09 8.62 10.06
C ASP A 121 12.95 9.53 10.55
N LEU A 122 13.04 9.96 11.80
CA LEU A 122 11.98 10.72 12.47
C LEU A 122 11.78 12.10 11.84
N ALA A 123 12.84 12.74 11.33
CA ALA A 123 12.76 14.07 10.73
C ALA A 123 12.00 14.04 9.40
N LYS A 124 12.13 12.96 8.65
CA LYS A 124 11.48 12.75 7.35
C LYS A 124 10.25 11.85 7.44
N GLN A 125 9.99 11.23 8.58
CA GLN A 125 8.96 10.21 8.76
C GLN A 125 9.10 9.05 7.77
N ILE A 126 10.34 8.65 7.45
CA ILE A 126 10.63 7.57 6.51
C ILE A 126 10.94 6.29 7.29
N LEU A 127 10.13 5.26 7.06
CA LEU A 127 10.42 3.91 7.48
C LEU A 127 11.37 3.26 6.49
N LYS A 128 12.54 2.86 6.95
CA LYS A 128 13.52 2.10 6.19
C LYS A 128 13.44 0.64 6.59
N ARG A 129 13.53 -0.26 5.63
CA ARG A 129 13.48 -1.70 5.84
C ARG A 129 14.62 -2.36 5.06
N ASP A 130 15.46 -3.06 5.79
CA ASP A 130 16.53 -3.86 5.22
C ASP A 130 16.12 -5.32 5.29
N TYR A 131 16.01 -5.97 4.13
CA TYR A 131 15.75 -7.38 4.01
C TYR A 131 17.03 -8.12 3.62
N ASN A 132 17.30 -9.20 4.29
CA ASN A 132 18.35 -10.14 3.93
C ASN A 132 17.70 -11.51 3.65
N TRP A 133 17.56 -11.81 2.38
CA TRP A 133 16.95 -13.04 1.88
C TRP A 133 17.99 -14.12 1.66
N LYS A 134 17.78 -15.27 2.27
CA LYS A 134 18.55 -16.48 2.00
C LYS A 134 17.62 -17.55 1.41
N ILE A 135 17.78 -17.85 0.12
CA ILE A 135 16.94 -18.79 -0.61
C ILE A 135 17.74 -20.05 -0.93
N GLY A 136 17.45 -21.16 -0.23
CA GLY A 136 18.20 -22.41 -0.37
C GLY A 136 19.71 -22.20 -0.16
N THR A 137 20.53 -22.59 -1.15
CA THR A 137 21.99 -22.47 -1.12
C THR A 137 22.52 -21.25 -1.87
N ARG A 138 21.64 -20.34 -2.36
CA ARG A 138 22.05 -19.14 -3.11
C ARG A 138 22.73 -18.13 -2.19
N GLU A 139 23.49 -17.22 -2.78
CA GLU A 139 23.98 -16.03 -2.07
C GLU A 139 22.82 -15.20 -1.52
N ALA A 140 23.09 -14.51 -0.42
CA ALA A 140 22.07 -13.67 0.20
C ALA A 140 21.73 -12.47 -0.72
N ILE A 141 20.43 -12.18 -0.85
CA ILE A 141 19.94 -11.00 -1.57
C ILE A 141 19.60 -9.95 -0.51
N ILE A 142 20.18 -8.77 -0.67
CA ILE A 142 19.90 -7.62 0.21
C ILE A 142 18.98 -6.67 -0.55
N GLU A 143 17.87 -6.31 0.07
CA GLU A 143 16.89 -5.37 -0.46
C GLU A 143 16.65 -4.26 0.54
N HIS A 144 16.64 -3.01 0.06
CA HIS A 144 16.35 -1.82 0.86
C HIS A 144 15.07 -1.20 0.37
N LEU A 145 14.12 -1.00 1.28
CA LEU A 145 12.84 -0.35 0.99
C LEU A 145 12.63 0.84 1.92
N GLU A 146 12.14 1.92 1.35
CA GLU A 146 11.77 3.12 2.08
C GLU A 146 10.29 3.43 1.87
N HIS A 147 9.58 3.82 2.93
CA HIS A 147 8.20 4.25 2.87
C HIS A 147 7.98 5.47 3.75
N ARG A 148 7.34 6.50 3.22
CA ARG A 148 6.82 7.58 4.05
C ARG A 148 5.74 7.04 4.97
N LEU A 149 5.81 7.36 6.25
CA LEU A 149 4.77 7.03 7.22
C LEU A 149 3.80 8.21 7.36
N PHE A 150 2.50 7.90 7.31
CA PHE A 150 1.43 8.84 7.59
C PHE A 150 0.65 8.37 8.82
N PHE A 151 0.38 9.33 9.72
CA PHE A 151 -0.58 9.12 10.79
C PHE A 151 -2.02 9.24 10.28
N PRO A 152 -3.00 8.60 10.94
CA PRO A 152 -4.40 8.63 10.48
C PRO A 152 -4.95 10.03 10.23
N GLN A 153 -4.69 10.99 11.10
CA GLN A 153 -5.16 12.36 10.92
C GLN A 153 -4.39 13.14 9.85
N GLU A 154 -3.11 12.80 9.64
CA GLU A 154 -2.30 13.40 8.58
C GLU A 154 -2.83 13.01 7.20
N ILE A 155 -3.08 11.70 6.97
CA ILE A 155 -3.65 11.25 5.69
C ILE A 155 -5.08 11.78 5.48
N ALA A 156 -5.89 11.86 6.53
CA ALA A 156 -7.23 12.44 6.45
C ALA A 156 -7.19 13.92 6.04
N GLY A 157 -6.29 14.70 6.62
CA GLY A 157 -6.07 16.10 6.24
C GLY A 157 -5.59 16.27 4.80
N LEU A 158 -4.65 15.43 4.35
CA LEU A 158 -4.17 15.44 2.96
C LEU A 158 -5.29 15.09 1.97
N LEU A 159 -6.10 14.09 2.25
CA LEU A 159 -7.25 13.73 1.43
C LEU A 159 -8.25 14.89 1.31
N SER A 160 -8.62 15.49 2.44
CA SER A 160 -9.55 16.62 2.46
C SER A 160 -9.02 17.82 1.67
N ALA A 161 -7.72 18.11 1.76
CA ALA A 161 -7.09 19.19 1.02
C ALA A 161 -7.02 18.95 -0.51
N ASN A 162 -7.21 17.70 -0.95
CA ASN A 162 -7.09 17.30 -2.36
C ASN A 162 -8.42 16.80 -2.97
N GLY A 163 -9.57 17.25 -2.45
CA GLY A 163 -10.88 16.98 -3.06
C GLY A 163 -11.48 15.62 -2.69
N PHE A 164 -11.21 15.13 -1.49
CA PHE A 164 -11.79 13.90 -0.98
C PHE A 164 -12.46 14.12 0.38
N GLU A 165 -13.62 13.52 0.57
CA GLU A 165 -14.26 13.34 1.85
C GLU A 165 -13.87 11.97 2.41
N VAL A 166 -13.26 11.93 3.60
CA VAL A 166 -12.94 10.64 4.25
C VAL A 166 -14.23 10.04 4.80
N VAL A 167 -14.57 8.86 4.29
CA VAL A 167 -15.76 8.11 4.71
C VAL A 167 -15.42 7.21 5.89
N GLU A 168 -14.27 6.52 5.83
CA GLU A 168 -13.90 5.53 6.85
C GLU A 168 -12.38 5.40 6.98
N LEU A 169 -11.92 5.23 8.23
CA LEU A 169 -10.55 4.85 8.59
C LEU A 169 -10.61 3.62 9.48
N PHE A 170 -9.88 2.55 9.14
CA PHE A 170 -9.88 1.32 9.92
C PHE A 170 -8.56 0.57 9.79
N ASP A 171 -8.28 -0.33 10.72
CA ASP A 171 -7.05 -1.14 10.74
C ASP A 171 -7.30 -2.65 10.61
N LYS A 172 -8.56 -3.10 10.73
CA LYS A 172 -8.96 -4.50 10.59
C LYS A 172 -10.20 -4.61 9.69
N PRO A 173 -10.36 -5.73 8.96
CA PRO A 173 -9.40 -6.83 8.83
C PRO A 173 -8.16 -6.42 8.04
N GLU A 174 -6.99 -7.02 8.34
CA GLU A 174 -5.79 -6.78 7.55
C GLU A 174 -5.94 -7.47 6.17
N PRO A 175 -5.75 -6.75 5.05
CA PRO A 175 -6.12 -7.23 3.72
C PRO A 175 -5.31 -8.44 3.22
N HIS A 176 -4.14 -8.71 3.82
CA HIS A 176 -3.26 -9.79 3.41
C HIS A 176 -3.39 -11.08 4.26
N ILE A 177 -4.20 -11.07 5.31
CA ILE A 177 -4.31 -12.17 6.27
C ILE A 177 -5.62 -12.93 6.12
N SER A 178 -6.68 -12.27 5.67
CA SER A 178 -7.97 -12.88 5.46
C SER A 178 -8.07 -13.49 4.06
N SER A 179 -8.39 -14.78 3.96
CA SER A 179 -8.80 -15.34 2.69
C SER A 179 -10.13 -14.66 2.29
N PHE A 180 -10.18 -14.07 1.12
CA PHE A 180 -11.39 -13.43 0.56
C PHE A 180 -12.57 -14.40 0.33
N THR A 181 -12.42 -15.67 0.70
CA THR A 181 -13.45 -16.70 0.63
C THR A 181 -14.36 -16.72 1.89
N ASP A 182 -13.97 -16.03 2.94
CA ASP A 182 -14.72 -15.99 4.19
C ASP A 182 -15.72 -14.81 4.15
N ILE A 183 -16.97 -15.12 3.77
CA ILE A 183 -18.08 -14.17 3.62
C ILE A 183 -18.67 -13.76 4.99
N ARG A 184 -17.96 -14.01 6.10
CA ARG A 184 -18.43 -13.55 7.41
C ARG A 184 -18.46 -12.03 7.46
N PRO A 185 -19.44 -11.42 8.16
CA PRO A 185 -19.43 -9.98 8.36
C PRO A 185 -18.11 -9.59 9.06
N PHE A 186 -17.26 -8.85 8.36
CA PHE A 186 -16.01 -8.33 8.91
C PHE A 186 -16.34 -7.36 10.04
N GLN A 187 -15.70 -7.54 11.19
CA GLN A 187 -15.71 -6.50 12.22
C GLN A 187 -14.56 -5.54 11.89
N PHE A 188 -14.92 -4.31 11.56
CA PHE A 188 -13.94 -3.25 11.37
C PHE A 188 -13.32 -2.87 12.71
N GLY A 189 -12.00 -2.69 12.72
CA GLY A 189 -11.25 -2.18 13.86
C GLY A 189 -10.98 -0.69 13.69
N TYR A 190 -11.34 0.09 14.68
CA TYR A 190 -11.25 1.56 14.66
C TYR A 190 -10.25 2.13 15.67
N GLU A 191 -9.48 1.26 16.35
CA GLU A 191 -8.42 1.70 17.25
C GLU A 191 -7.23 2.32 16.52
N LEU A 192 -7.09 2.00 15.22
CA LEU A 192 -6.05 2.48 14.32
C LEU A 192 -4.63 2.23 14.86
N SER A 193 -4.48 1.17 15.65
CA SER A 193 -3.21 0.74 16.25
C SER A 193 -2.58 -0.45 15.53
N GLY A 194 -3.29 -1.06 14.59
CA GLY A 194 -2.84 -2.19 13.78
C GLY A 194 -1.75 -1.83 12.77
N ARG A 195 -1.11 -2.85 12.19
CA ARG A 195 -0.01 -2.70 11.23
C ARG A 195 -0.42 -2.01 9.93
N ARG A 196 -1.71 -2.14 9.57
CA ARG A 196 -2.27 -1.56 8.34
C ARG A 196 -3.22 -0.42 8.70
N LEU A 197 -3.18 0.62 7.90
CA LEU A 197 -4.17 1.68 7.86
C LEU A 197 -4.90 1.58 6.53
N GLN A 198 -6.20 1.47 6.61
CA GLN A 198 -7.09 1.40 5.46
C GLN A 198 -8.00 2.62 5.45
N VAL A 199 -8.17 3.20 4.28
CA VAL A 199 -8.94 4.43 4.10
C VAL A 199 -9.93 4.23 2.98
N ILE A 200 -11.18 4.57 3.23
CA ILE A 200 -12.20 4.78 2.21
C ILE A 200 -12.47 6.28 2.14
N ALA A 201 -12.32 6.86 0.97
CA ALA A 201 -12.62 8.26 0.74
C ALA A 201 -13.46 8.43 -0.52
N LYS A 202 -14.29 9.47 -0.56
CA LYS A 202 -15.19 9.81 -1.66
C LYS A 202 -14.67 11.05 -2.35
N ALA A 203 -14.61 11.04 -3.67
CA ALA A 203 -14.27 12.21 -4.49
C ALA A 203 -15.41 13.27 -4.42
N ILE A 204 -15.07 14.50 -4.07
CA ILE A 204 -16.00 15.64 -3.94
C ILE A 204 -15.64 16.76 -4.93
#